data_b2a32937d3f43d54d1d747d71d95e0fe
#
_entry.id   b2a32937d3f43d54d1d747d71d95e0fe
#
_cell.length_a   1.000
_cell.length_b   1.000
_cell.length_c   1.000
_cell.angle_alpha   90.00
_cell.angle_beta   90.00
_cell.angle_gamma   90.00
#
_symmetry.space_group_name_H-M   'P 1'
#
loop_
_entity.id
_entity.type
_entity.pdbx_description
1 polymer ?
#
loop_
_entity_poly.entity_id
_entity_poly.type
_entity_poly.pdbx_seq_one_letter_code
_entity_poly.pdbx_strand_id
1 'polypeptide(L)'
;MREKLELRTKKSAVILTACAPVALSVLPVLAISLLLLPPSFTLMILGLMIAACSLTMAFYIPSYLGSYAFQPATNLHGARIVANLGRANTYEVSGVSAQDILVKQTFIEKRLHVCHIRVKGTAYYFRGVPEMEKVQAWVTANFPEKSKVEQRMENKGSKQKKRKK
;
A
#
# COMPACT_ATOMS: atom_id res chain seq x y z
N MET A 1 9.73 22.90 -15.74
CA MET A 1 8.54 22.08 -16.12
C MET A 1 8.37 21.00 -15.07
N ARG A 2 7.22 20.97 -14.40
CA ARG A 2 6.90 19.90 -13.43
C ARG A 2 6.37 18.73 -14.26
N GLU A 3 7.16 17.69 -14.40
CA GLU A 3 6.80 16.54 -15.24
C GLU A 3 5.69 15.67 -14.62
N LYS A 4 4.79 15.21 -15.49
CA LYS A 4 3.84 14.15 -15.17
C LYS A 4 4.62 12.84 -15.03
N LEU A 5 4.48 12.15 -13.90
CA LEU A 5 5.11 10.87 -13.66
C LEU A 5 4.05 9.77 -13.75
N GLU A 6 4.22 8.82 -14.65
CA GLU A 6 3.35 7.66 -14.78
C GLU A 6 4.11 6.38 -14.42
N LEU A 7 3.60 5.64 -13.46
CA LEU A 7 4.18 4.40 -12.97
C LEU A 7 3.16 3.27 -13.02
N ARG A 8 3.60 2.06 -13.35
CA ARG A 8 2.77 0.86 -13.28
C ARG A 8 3.15 0.01 -12.07
N THR A 9 2.15 -0.60 -11.44
CA THR A 9 2.39 -1.55 -10.36
C THR A 9 3.29 -2.70 -10.80
N LYS A 10 4.27 -3.03 -9.98
CA LYS A 10 5.12 -4.20 -10.22
C LYS A 10 4.36 -5.46 -9.79
N LYS A 11 3.91 -6.27 -10.76
CA LYS A 11 3.10 -7.47 -10.53
C LYS A 11 3.70 -8.41 -9.49
N SER A 12 5.00 -8.71 -9.62
CA SER A 12 5.72 -9.59 -8.69
C SER A 12 5.68 -9.09 -7.25
N ALA A 13 5.73 -7.76 -7.04
CA ALA A 13 5.68 -7.18 -5.72
C ALA A 13 4.28 -7.30 -5.09
N VAL A 14 3.23 -7.06 -5.86
CA VAL A 14 1.85 -7.22 -5.38
C VAL A 14 1.58 -8.68 -5.00
N ILE A 15 1.99 -9.63 -5.85
CA ILE A 15 1.86 -11.06 -5.59
C ILE A 15 2.59 -11.44 -4.30
N LEU A 16 3.86 -11.09 -4.18
CA LEU A 16 4.67 -11.51 -3.03
C LEU A 16 4.17 -10.88 -1.72
N THR A 17 3.78 -9.61 -1.74
CA THR A 17 3.25 -8.94 -0.54
C THR A 17 1.86 -9.43 -0.13
N ALA A 18 1.08 -9.96 -1.07
CA ALA A 18 -0.19 -10.62 -0.78
C ALA A 18 0.00 -12.05 -0.25
N CYS A 19 0.96 -12.81 -0.83
CA CYS A 19 1.18 -14.21 -0.48
C CYS A 19 1.99 -14.39 0.81
N ALA A 20 2.91 -13.47 1.14
CA ALA A 20 3.78 -13.62 2.30
C ALA A 20 3.01 -13.81 3.63
N PRO A 21 2.00 -13.01 4.00
CA PRO A 21 1.24 -13.22 5.24
C PRO A 21 0.45 -14.52 5.21
N VAL A 22 -0.06 -14.93 4.04
CA VAL A 22 -0.76 -16.21 3.89
C VAL A 22 0.19 -17.37 4.09
N ALA A 23 1.36 -17.36 3.45
CA ALA A 23 2.38 -18.40 3.62
C ALA A 23 2.86 -18.52 5.08
N LEU A 24 3.08 -17.38 5.76
CA LEU A 24 3.49 -17.36 7.16
C LEU A 24 2.43 -17.93 8.12
N SER A 25 1.15 -17.78 7.81
CA SER A 25 0.07 -18.38 8.62
C SER A 25 -0.16 -19.86 8.32
N VAL A 26 0.06 -20.26 7.06
CA VAL A 26 -0.14 -21.63 6.56
C VAL A 26 0.92 -22.60 7.09
N LEU A 27 2.20 -22.20 7.09
CA LEU A 27 3.30 -23.08 7.47
C LEU A 27 3.18 -23.67 8.89
N PRO A 28 2.87 -22.90 9.95
CA PRO A 28 2.68 -23.46 11.29
C PRO A 28 1.48 -24.41 11.37
N VAL A 29 0.37 -24.09 10.72
CA VAL A 29 -0.82 -24.96 10.71
C VAL A 29 -0.54 -26.27 10.03
N LEU A 30 0.18 -26.26 8.90
CA LEU A 30 0.63 -27.50 8.23
C LEU A 30 1.58 -28.32 9.11
N ALA A 31 2.54 -27.68 9.75
CA ALA A 31 3.48 -28.38 10.64
C ALA A 31 2.77 -29.05 11.80
N ILE A 32 1.81 -28.38 12.45
CA ILE A 32 1.02 -28.93 13.54
C ILE A 32 0.12 -30.06 13.03
N SER A 33 -0.52 -29.90 11.87
CA SER A 33 -1.40 -30.95 11.31
C SER A 33 -0.64 -32.20 10.92
N LEU A 34 0.58 -32.09 10.41
CA LEU A 34 1.45 -33.23 10.10
C LEU A 34 1.88 -34.01 11.35
N LEU A 35 2.03 -33.33 12.49
CA LEU A 35 2.47 -33.95 13.74
C LEU A 35 1.31 -34.60 14.53
N LEU A 36 0.10 -34.04 14.47
CA LEU A 36 -0.99 -34.39 15.36
C LEU A 36 -2.17 -35.09 14.69
N LEU A 37 -2.31 -35.02 13.35
CA LEU A 37 -3.48 -35.51 12.64
C LEU A 37 -3.17 -36.67 11.70
N PRO A 38 -4.14 -37.57 11.45
CA PRO A 38 -4.02 -38.59 10.44
C PRO A 38 -3.80 -38.00 9.04
N PRO A 39 -3.10 -38.71 8.12
CA PRO A 39 -2.76 -38.19 6.79
C PRO A 39 -3.96 -37.70 5.97
N SER A 40 -5.12 -38.34 6.11
CA SER A 40 -6.37 -37.95 5.43
C SER A 40 -6.85 -36.55 5.82
N PHE A 41 -6.80 -36.21 7.11
CA PHE A 41 -7.16 -34.87 7.60
C PHE A 41 -6.13 -33.81 7.19
N THR A 42 -4.86 -34.17 7.19
CA THR A 42 -3.78 -33.27 6.72
C THR A 42 -3.94 -32.91 5.25
N LEU A 43 -4.30 -33.88 4.39
CA LEU A 43 -4.60 -33.63 2.97
C LEU A 43 -5.84 -32.75 2.79
N MET A 44 -6.88 -32.93 3.59
CA MET A 44 -8.08 -32.09 3.54
C MET A 44 -7.74 -30.63 3.94
N ILE A 45 -6.98 -30.42 4.99
CA ILE A 45 -6.53 -29.11 5.43
C ILE A 45 -5.68 -28.45 4.32
N LEU A 46 -4.75 -29.19 3.73
CA LEU A 46 -3.92 -28.72 2.64
C LEU A 46 -4.77 -28.27 1.43
N GLY A 47 -5.76 -29.06 1.05
CA GLY A 47 -6.70 -28.75 -0.03
C GLY A 47 -7.48 -27.45 0.24
N LEU A 48 -8.01 -27.29 1.45
CA LEU A 48 -8.70 -26.08 1.88
C LEU A 48 -7.80 -24.84 1.83
N MET A 49 -6.55 -24.99 2.25
CA MET A 49 -5.56 -23.90 2.25
C MET A 49 -5.19 -23.49 0.83
N ILE A 50 -4.98 -24.45 -0.08
CA ILE A 50 -4.71 -24.16 -1.50
C ILE A 50 -5.92 -23.44 -2.11
N ALA A 51 -7.14 -23.86 -1.83
CA ALA A 51 -8.35 -23.21 -2.33
C ALA A 51 -8.47 -21.76 -1.79
N ALA A 52 -8.24 -21.54 -0.50
CA ALA A 52 -8.27 -20.21 0.11
C ALA A 52 -7.19 -19.29 -0.48
N CYS A 53 -5.96 -19.79 -0.67
CA CYS A 53 -4.89 -19.04 -1.33
C CYS A 53 -5.25 -18.69 -2.77
N SER A 54 -5.80 -19.64 -3.53
CA SER A 54 -6.21 -19.43 -4.92
C SER A 54 -7.32 -18.38 -5.04
N LEU A 55 -8.32 -18.42 -4.17
CA LEU A 55 -9.37 -17.40 -4.06
C LEU A 55 -8.79 -16.03 -3.73
N THR A 56 -7.92 -15.96 -2.75
CA THR A 56 -7.25 -14.69 -2.36
C THR A 56 -6.46 -14.13 -3.54
N MET A 57 -5.72 -14.96 -4.25
CA MET A 57 -4.97 -14.55 -5.45
C MET A 57 -5.90 -14.06 -6.56
N ALA A 58 -7.00 -14.75 -6.82
CA ALA A 58 -7.93 -14.41 -7.90
C ALA A 58 -8.65 -13.08 -7.66
N PHE A 59 -9.01 -12.77 -6.42
CA PHE A 59 -9.78 -11.56 -6.10
C PHE A 59 -8.92 -10.41 -5.60
N TYR A 60 -7.91 -10.68 -4.77
CA TYR A 60 -7.11 -9.64 -4.13
C TYR A 60 -6.07 -9.03 -5.09
N ILE A 61 -5.31 -9.88 -5.83
CA ILE A 61 -4.24 -9.38 -6.69
C ILE A 61 -4.75 -8.42 -7.78
N PRO A 62 -5.81 -8.73 -8.54
CA PRO A 62 -6.32 -7.83 -9.57
C PRO A 62 -6.72 -6.47 -9.04
N SER A 63 -7.19 -6.38 -7.77
CA SER A 63 -7.61 -5.12 -7.15
C SER A 63 -6.45 -4.15 -6.90
N TYR A 64 -5.22 -4.63 -6.84
CA TYR A 64 -4.02 -3.80 -6.61
C TYR A 64 -3.14 -3.61 -7.84
N LEU A 65 -3.48 -4.27 -8.95
CA LEU A 65 -2.77 -4.08 -10.21
C LEU A 65 -3.33 -2.87 -10.95
N GLY A 66 -2.45 -2.00 -11.42
CA GLY A 66 -2.89 -0.84 -12.16
C GLY A 66 -1.76 0.14 -12.46
N SER A 67 -2.10 1.39 -12.60
CA SER A 67 -1.17 2.48 -12.87
C SER A 67 -1.39 3.63 -11.90
N TYR A 68 -0.33 4.34 -11.63
CA TYR A 68 -0.31 5.56 -10.85
C TYR A 68 0.11 6.71 -11.75
N ALA A 69 -0.71 7.75 -11.81
CA ALA A 69 -0.42 8.99 -12.53
C ALA A 69 -0.23 10.11 -11.51
N PHE A 70 0.97 10.61 -11.42
CA PHE A 70 1.33 11.76 -10.60
C PHE A 70 1.23 13.01 -11.45
N GLN A 71 0.22 13.82 -11.21
CA GLN A 71 -0.10 15.01 -12.00
C GLN A 71 0.29 16.27 -11.23
N PRO A 72 1.18 17.11 -11.77
CA PRO A 72 1.59 18.35 -11.13
C PRO A 72 0.43 19.34 -11.05
N ALA A 73 0.55 20.31 -10.15
CA ALA A 73 -0.42 21.40 -10.07
C ALA A 73 -0.49 22.16 -11.40
N THR A 74 -1.71 22.43 -11.83
CA THR A 74 -2.06 23.29 -12.96
C THR A 74 -2.79 24.53 -12.44
N ASN A 75 -3.03 25.51 -13.33
CA ASN A 75 -3.74 26.73 -12.96
C ASN A 75 -5.17 26.48 -12.43
N LEU A 76 -5.77 25.34 -12.76
CA LEU A 76 -7.13 24.96 -12.37
C LEU A 76 -7.18 23.95 -11.22
N HIS A 77 -6.16 23.14 -11.07
CA HIS A 77 -6.13 22.05 -10.09
C HIS A 77 -4.79 21.96 -9.37
N GLY A 78 -4.83 21.69 -8.07
CA GLY A 78 -3.65 21.35 -7.28
C GLY A 78 -2.97 20.06 -7.75
N ALA A 79 -1.79 19.77 -7.20
CA ALA A 79 -1.12 18.50 -7.45
C ALA A 79 -1.98 17.33 -6.98
N ARG A 80 -2.02 16.25 -7.77
CA ARG A 80 -2.83 15.07 -7.48
C ARG A 80 -2.14 13.76 -7.86
N ILE A 81 -2.45 12.73 -7.09
CA ILE A 81 -2.07 11.35 -7.38
C ILE A 81 -3.34 10.61 -7.80
N VAL A 82 -3.36 10.11 -9.01
CA VAL A 82 -4.47 9.31 -9.54
C VAL A 82 -4.01 7.86 -9.63
N ALA A 83 -4.67 7.00 -8.89
CA ALA A 83 -4.41 5.56 -8.92
C ALA A 83 -5.57 4.86 -9.64
N ASN A 84 -5.29 4.28 -10.79
CA ASN A 84 -6.23 3.45 -11.53
C ASN A 84 -5.92 1.98 -11.20
N LEU A 85 -6.67 1.41 -10.25
CA LEU A 85 -6.45 0.07 -9.73
C LEU A 85 -7.59 -0.87 -10.11
N GLY A 86 -7.25 -2.11 -10.47
CA GLY A 86 -8.23 -3.10 -10.85
C GLY A 86 -8.96 -2.76 -12.17
N ARG A 87 -10.19 -3.24 -12.28
CA ARG A 87 -10.97 -3.09 -13.53
C ARG A 87 -11.71 -1.77 -13.65
N ALA A 88 -11.99 -1.08 -12.54
CA ALA A 88 -12.84 0.13 -12.58
C ALA A 88 -12.61 1.11 -11.41
N ASN A 89 -11.62 0.89 -10.54
CA ASN A 89 -11.44 1.74 -9.37
C ASN A 89 -10.39 2.82 -9.63
N THR A 90 -10.85 4.06 -9.73
CA THR A 90 -9.99 5.24 -9.77
C THR A 90 -10.01 5.92 -8.42
N TYR A 91 -8.85 6.09 -7.82
CA TYR A 91 -8.66 6.80 -6.56
C TYR A 91 -7.88 8.08 -6.83
N GLU A 92 -8.37 9.20 -6.34
CA GLU A 92 -7.69 10.48 -6.46
C GLU A 92 -7.31 11.01 -5.08
N VAL A 93 -6.07 11.43 -4.95
CA VAL A 93 -5.54 12.10 -3.77
C VAL A 93 -5.15 13.51 -4.17
N SER A 94 -5.87 14.49 -3.66
CA SER A 94 -5.65 15.92 -3.90
C SER A 94 -5.91 16.71 -2.61
N GLY A 95 -5.43 17.94 -2.54
CA GLY A 95 -5.69 18.83 -1.40
C GLY A 95 -5.01 18.42 -0.09
N VAL A 96 -4.04 17.51 -0.12
CA VAL A 96 -3.26 17.07 1.05
C VAL A 96 -1.88 17.74 1.07
N SER A 97 -1.24 17.76 2.23
CA SER A 97 0.14 18.22 2.34
C SER A 97 1.15 17.11 2.06
N ALA A 98 2.37 17.48 1.64
CA ALA A 98 3.45 16.52 1.40
C ALA A 98 3.74 15.65 2.64
N GLN A 99 3.58 16.19 3.85
CA GLN A 99 3.83 15.49 5.11
C GLN A 99 2.75 14.46 5.48
N ASP A 100 1.58 14.54 4.85
CA ASP A 100 0.50 13.57 5.04
C ASP A 100 0.63 12.38 4.09
N ILE A 101 1.46 12.51 3.04
CA ILE A 101 1.75 11.45 2.09
C ILE A 101 3.00 10.70 2.56
N LEU A 102 2.79 9.51 3.11
CA LEU A 102 3.86 8.66 3.62
C LEU A 102 4.28 7.67 2.53
N VAL A 103 5.47 7.88 1.96
CA VAL A 103 6.11 6.93 1.05
C VAL A 103 7.07 6.08 1.86
N LYS A 104 6.81 4.78 1.98
CA LYS A 104 7.59 3.85 2.82
C LYS A 104 7.85 2.54 2.09
N GLN A 105 8.82 1.80 2.60
CA GLN A 105 9.15 0.45 2.16
C GLN A 105 9.20 -0.50 3.35
N THR A 106 8.62 -1.68 3.21
CA THR A 106 8.89 -2.82 4.08
C THR A 106 10.17 -3.52 3.63
N PHE A 107 10.69 -4.45 4.44
CA PHE A 107 11.88 -5.24 4.09
C PHE A 107 11.73 -5.97 2.74
N ILE A 108 10.55 -6.57 2.49
CA ILE A 108 10.24 -7.27 1.25
C ILE A 108 10.17 -6.29 0.07
N GLU A 109 9.49 -5.15 0.24
CA GLU A 109 9.35 -4.12 -0.79
C GLU A 109 10.70 -3.53 -1.19
N LYS A 110 11.62 -3.37 -0.23
CA LYS A 110 13.00 -2.92 -0.50
C LYS A 110 13.74 -3.89 -1.42
N ARG A 111 13.60 -5.21 -1.17
CA ARG A 111 14.18 -6.25 -2.04
C ARG A 111 13.59 -6.25 -3.46
N LEU A 112 12.35 -5.82 -3.61
CA LEU A 112 11.64 -5.78 -4.88
C LEU A 112 11.75 -4.42 -5.59
N HIS A 113 12.45 -3.45 -5.00
CA HIS A 113 12.57 -2.07 -5.49
C HIS A 113 11.20 -1.41 -5.71
N VAL A 114 10.28 -1.57 -4.76
CA VAL A 114 8.96 -0.94 -4.75
C VAL A 114 8.70 -0.28 -3.41
N CYS A 115 7.69 0.57 -3.36
CA CYS A 115 7.22 1.20 -2.13
C CYS A 115 5.69 1.14 -2.02
N HIS A 116 5.19 1.51 -0.86
CA HIS A 116 3.78 1.80 -0.68
C HIS A 116 3.59 3.28 -0.29
N ILE A 117 2.46 3.82 -0.73
CA ILE A 117 2.06 5.18 -0.42
C ILE A 117 0.82 5.10 0.48
N ARG A 118 0.90 5.74 1.62
CA ARG A 118 -0.22 5.87 2.56
C ARG A 118 -0.50 7.34 2.78
N VAL A 119 -1.76 7.73 2.69
CA VAL A 119 -2.20 9.09 2.99
C VAL A 119 -2.81 9.13 4.39
N LYS A 120 -2.26 9.96 5.28
CA LYS A 120 -2.77 10.12 6.64
C LYS A 120 -4.22 10.62 6.63
N GLY A 121 -5.02 10.10 7.56
CA GLY A 121 -6.44 10.50 7.67
C GLY A 121 -7.37 9.91 6.62
N THR A 122 -6.84 9.09 5.70
CA THR A 122 -7.63 8.40 4.68
C THR A 122 -7.41 6.89 4.73
N ALA A 123 -8.29 6.14 4.08
CA ALA A 123 -8.13 4.71 3.86
C ALA A 123 -7.22 4.38 2.66
N TYR A 124 -6.67 5.38 1.98
CA TYR A 124 -5.87 5.17 0.77
C TYR A 124 -4.53 4.53 1.11
N TYR A 125 -4.31 3.37 0.50
CA TYR A 125 -3.09 2.59 0.64
C TYR A 125 -2.71 1.98 -0.72
N PHE A 126 -1.70 2.54 -1.37
CA PHE A 126 -1.24 2.15 -2.70
C PHE A 126 0.01 1.29 -2.58
N ARG A 127 -0.01 0.08 -3.14
CA ARG A 127 1.07 -0.91 -3.05
C ARG A 127 1.79 -1.12 -4.37
N GLY A 128 3.03 -1.59 -4.29
CA GLY A 128 3.78 -2.01 -5.47
C GLY A 128 4.16 -0.87 -6.41
N VAL A 129 4.28 0.34 -5.88
CA VAL A 129 4.73 1.52 -6.62
C VAL A 129 6.24 1.42 -6.80
N PRO A 130 6.76 1.39 -8.05
CA PRO A 130 8.20 1.37 -8.28
C PRO A 130 8.84 2.74 -8.00
N GLU A 131 10.18 2.77 -7.98
CA GLU A 131 10.99 4.00 -7.97
C GLU A 131 10.68 4.95 -6.80
N MET A 132 10.80 4.44 -5.57
CA MET A 132 10.50 5.19 -4.34
C MET A 132 11.11 6.58 -4.31
N GLU A 133 12.39 6.71 -4.71
CA GLU A 133 13.12 7.99 -4.66
C GLU A 133 12.49 9.03 -5.57
N LYS A 134 12.11 8.64 -6.80
CA LYS A 134 11.41 9.53 -7.73
C LYS A 134 10.04 9.94 -7.21
N VAL A 135 9.29 8.98 -6.62
CA VAL A 135 7.98 9.26 -6.02
C VAL A 135 8.12 10.22 -4.86
N GLN A 136 9.08 10.01 -3.97
CA GLN A 136 9.30 10.86 -2.81
C GLN A 136 9.74 12.27 -3.24
N ALA A 137 10.69 12.38 -4.16
CA ALA A 137 11.11 13.65 -4.72
C ALA A 137 9.95 14.39 -5.40
N TRP A 138 9.12 13.66 -6.16
CA TRP A 138 7.96 14.24 -6.83
C TRP A 138 6.92 14.75 -5.82
N VAL A 139 6.61 13.99 -4.77
CA VAL A 139 5.68 14.40 -3.71
C VAL A 139 6.18 15.67 -3.01
N THR A 140 7.45 15.70 -2.62
CA THR A 140 8.05 16.86 -1.95
C THR A 140 8.04 18.11 -2.83
N ALA A 141 8.25 17.95 -4.16
CA ALA A 141 8.31 19.07 -5.09
C ALA A 141 6.93 19.64 -5.46
N ASN A 142 5.86 18.85 -5.41
CA ASN A 142 4.57 19.21 -5.96
C ASN A 142 3.47 19.44 -4.93
N PHE A 143 3.55 18.79 -3.76
CA PHE A 143 2.58 19.03 -2.68
C PHE A 143 3.08 20.12 -1.72
N PRO A 144 2.18 20.98 -1.22
CA PRO A 144 2.56 22.02 -0.27
C PRO A 144 3.01 21.42 1.06
N GLU A 145 3.97 22.05 1.70
CA GLU A 145 4.32 21.74 3.09
C GLU A 145 3.27 22.32 4.04
N LYS A 146 2.97 21.60 5.12
CA LYS A 146 2.13 22.13 6.20
C LYS A 146 2.76 23.38 6.79
N SER A 147 1.97 24.40 7.00
CA SER A 147 2.42 25.59 7.71
C SER A 147 2.88 25.23 9.13
N LYS A 148 3.85 25.97 9.68
CA LYS A 148 4.31 25.77 11.06
C LYS A 148 3.18 25.88 12.10
N VAL A 149 2.12 26.62 11.79
CA VAL A 149 0.95 26.80 12.63
C VAL A 149 0.10 25.54 12.69
N GLU A 150 -0.19 24.92 11.54
CA GLU A 150 -0.94 23.67 11.45
C GLU A 150 -0.21 22.52 12.14
N GLN A 151 1.12 22.42 12.00
CA GLN A 151 1.95 21.43 12.68
C GLN A 151 1.87 21.58 14.22
N ARG A 152 1.85 22.81 14.73
CA ARG A 152 1.71 23.08 16.17
C ARG A 152 0.34 22.70 16.71
N MET A 153 -0.73 22.91 15.94
CA MET A 153 -2.09 22.54 16.35
C MET A 153 -2.27 21.02 16.38
N GLU A 154 -1.76 20.30 15.40
CA GLU A 154 -1.82 18.83 15.33
C GLU A 154 -1.05 18.19 16.49
N ASN A 155 0.13 18.71 16.82
CA ASN A 155 0.93 18.26 17.96
C ASN A 155 0.26 18.54 19.32
N LYS A 156 -0.48 19.64 19.47
CA LYS A 156 -1.27 19.91 20.68
C LYS A 156 -2.45 18.96 20.83
N GLY A 157 -3.17 18.68 19.73
CA GLY A 157 -4.30 17.75 19.73
C GLY A 157 -3.88 16.30 20.03
N SER A 158 -2.73 15.85 19.55
CA SER A 158 -2.21 14.51 19.82
C SER A 158 -1.75 14.33 21.29
N LYS A 159 -1.21 15.37 21.90
CA LYS A 159 -0.83 15.35 23.34
C LYS A 159 -2.03 15.32 24.28
N GLN A 160 -3.15 16.00 23.91
CA GLN A 160 -4.38 15.94 24.70
C GLN A 160 -5.06 14.57 24.65
N LYS A 161 -5.06 13.88 23.49
CA LYS A 161 -5.58 12.51 23.38
C LYS A 161 -4.79 11.49 24.22
N LYS A 162 -3.47 11.67 24.37
CA LYS A 162 -2.64 10.78 25.21
C LYS A 162 -2.83 11.00 26.72
N ARG A 163 -3.34 12.16 27.15
CA ARG A 163 -3.60 12.47 28.58
C ARG A 163 -4.98 11.99 29.05
N LYS A 164 -5.87 11.60 28.14
CA LYS A 164 -7.23 11.12 28.45
C LYS A 164 -7.39 9.58 28.37
N LYS A 165 -6.29 8.86 28.17
CA LYS A 165 -6.18 7.39 28.30
C LYS A 165 -5.33 7.07 29.52
#